data_0e8f386b81f42b3b59b3ce1b55dc19c5
#
_entry.id   0e8f386b81f42b3b59b3ce1b55dc19c5
#
_cell.length_a   1.000
_cell.length_b   1.000
_cell.length_c   1.000
_cell.angle_alpha   90.00
_cell.angle_beta   90.00
_cell.angle_gamma   90.00
#
_symmetry.space_group_name_H-M   'P 1'
#
loop_
_entity.id
_entity.type
_entity.pdbx_description
1 polymer ?
#
loop_
_entity_poly.entity_id
_entity_poly.type
_entity_poly.pdbx_seq_one_letter_code
_entity_poly.pdbx_strand_id
1 'polypeptide(L)'
;MRTNNMMKAACLMLMASATTSAFAQKMNIEHKGDTTIIKVENPTKYLLLPIQEEKDEAQVLLDTGSKDDTWMDVRLAQNGSDYYVPFALGKGKTATVKILGLKKDALALNLLKLSDTFDTTNTDYYRPSYHFTPLYGWMNDPNGMVYKDGEYHLYFQYNPYGSKWGNMHWGHAVSKDLVHWEHLDPAIARDPVGHIFSGSSVIDKKNTAGFGKNAIIAIYTNNSVNHDEVQCIAYSNDNGRTFTKYEGNPVLTPFDGLKDFRDPKVFWYEKGKCWYMIVSADKEMRLYKSKNLKKWNYVSAFGKGIGQQPCQYECPDFFQLPVNGDKKKMKWVMTMNINPGCWFGGSATEYFVGDFDGKKFTCPDANEVKWLDWGKDHYATVTFSNTGDRVLGITWMSNWQYANLTPFKQNRGANGLPRELKLYEKNGKYYVSENVAPEVYALRKETKDLA
;
A
#
# COMPACT_ATOMS: atom_id res chain seq x y z
N MET A 1 -7.34 31.40 80.16
CA MET A 1 -5.91 31.78 80.29
C MET A 1 -5.11 31.12 79.20
N ARG A 2 -4.28 31.88 78.57
CA ARG A 2 -3.28 31.59 77.56
C ARG A 2 -3.75 31.53 76.08
N THR A 3 -3.56 32.64 75.48
CA THR A 3 -3.46 32.98 74.03
C THR A 3 -2.35 32.23 73.37
N ASN A 4 -2.58 31.70 72.17
CA ASN A 4 -1.53 31.29 71.27
C ASN A 4 -1.69 31.96 69.89
N ASN A 5 -0.66 32.69 69.52
CA ASN A 5 -0.46 33.39 68.29
C ASN A 5 -0.31 32.40 67.17
N MET A 6 -1.10 32.52 66.09
CA MET A 6 -0.85 31.92 64.77
C MET A 6 -0.17 32.94 63.92
N MET A 7 1.11 32.66 63.57
CA MET A 7 1.84 33.34 62.55
C MET A 7 1.29 32.89 61.19
N LYS A 8 0.80 33.83 60.39
CA LYS A 8 0.47 33.64 59.00
C LYS A 8 1.74 33.75 58.17
N ALA A 9 2.23 32.63 57.62
CA ALA A 9 3.23 32.64 56.59
C ALA A 9 2.52 32.86 55.23
N ALA A 10 2.74 34.01 54.63
CA ALA A 10 2.31 34.29 53.27
C ALA A 10 3.31 33.69 52.30
N CYS A 11 2.94 32.60 51.61
CA CYS A 11 3.66 32.10 50.41
C CYS A 11 3.30 32.96 49.21
N LEU A 12 4.22 33.84 48.80
CA LEU A 12 4.18 34.45 47.47
C LEU A 12 4.52 33.38 46.44
N MET A 13 3.51 32.87 45.71
CA MET A 13 3.73 32.17 44.45
C MET A 13 4.02 33.21 43.35
N LEU A 14 5.27 33.31 42.92
CA LEU A 14 5.62 33.93 41.65
C LEU A 14 5.08 33.01 40.53
N MET A 15 3.96 33.38 39.93
CA MET A 15 3.58 32.86 38.63
C MET A 15 4.49 33.49 37.57
N ALA A 16 5.50 32.76 37.16
CA ALA A 16 6.22 33.07 35.92
C ALA A 16 5.26 32.80 34.75
N SER A 17 4.59 33.84 34.28
CA SER A 17 3.89 33.80 32.99
C SER A 17 4.92 33.67 31.89
N ALA A 18 5.19 32.44 31.45
CA ALA A 18 5.88 32.23 30.19
C ALA A 18 4.93 32.72 29.08
N THR A 19 5.12 33.95 28.65
CA THR A 19 4.55 34.46 27.40
C THR A 19 5.27 33.73 26.26
N THR A 20 4.79 32.57 25.86
CA THR A 20 5.06 32.05 24.53
C THR A 20 4.43 33.06 23.57
N SER A 21 5.25 33.91 22.95
CA SER A 21 4.82 34.68 21.79
C SER A 21 4.39 33.69 20.72
N ALA A 22 3.10 33.41 20.63
CA ALA A 22 2.52 32.71 19.51
C ALA A 22 2.79 33.59 18.29
N PHE A 23 3.79 33.22 17.48
CA PHE A 23 3.98 33.85 16.16
C PHE A 23 2.70 33.58 15.37
N ALA A 24 1.98 34.66 15.03
CA ALA A 24 0.76 34.56 14.27
C ALA A 24 1.07 33.85 12.94
N GLN A 25 0.39 32.74 12.70
CA GLN A 25 0.47 32.02 11.42
C GLN A 25 -0.13 32.93 10.35
N LYS A 26 0.61 33.15 9.28
CA LYS A 26 0.17 34.00 8.18
C LYS A 26 0.21 33.20 6.89
N MET A 27 -0.93 33.13 6.23
CA MET A 27 -1.08 32.53 4.91
C MET A 27 -1.34 33.65 3.89
N ASN A 28 -0.46 33.78 2.91
CA ASN A 28 -0.60 34.72 1.82
C ASN A 28 -0.85 33.99 0.51
N ILE A 29 -1.86 34.38 -0.23
CA ILE A 29 -2.25 33.78 -1.52
C ILE A 29 -1.99 34.81 -2.63
N GLU A 30 -1.20 34.41 -3.62
CA GLU A 30 -0.87 35.17 -4.81
C GLU A 30 -1.25 34.35 -6.06
N HIS A 31 -1.66 35.04 -7.14
CA HIS A 31 -1.92 34.41 -8.42
C HIS A 31 -0.92 34.89 -9.47
N LYS A 32 -0.26 33.95 -10.16
CA LYS A 32 0.67 34.21 -11.27
C LYS A 32 0.28 33.34 -12.47
N GLY A 33 -0.38 33.91 -13.46
CA GLY A 33 -0.94 33.16 -14.58
C GLY A 33 -1.96 32.14 -14.08
N ASP A 34 -1.76 30.88 -14.41
CA ASP A 34 -2.60 29.73 -14.00
C ASP A 34 -2.16 29.09 -12.68
N THR A 35 -1.14 29.66 -12.03
CA THR A 35 -0.61 29.13 -10.77
C THR A 35 -1.06 30.00 -9.59
N THR A 36 -1.65 29.39 -8.60
CA THR A 36 -1.87 29.96 -7.28
C THR A 36 -0.69 29.60 -6.38
N ILE A 37 -0.09 30.59 -5.74
CA ILE A 37 1.05 30.43 -4.83
C ILE A 37 0.60 30.78 -3.42
N ILE A 38 0.73 29.84 -2.50
CA ILE A 38 0.38 29.98 -1.09
C ILE A 38 1.68 29.99 -0.29
N LYS A 39 1.99 31.13 0.34
CA LYS A 39 3.13 31.24 1.24
C LYS A 39 2.65 31.23 2.69
N VAL A 40 3.22 30.33 3.48
CA VAL A 40 2.88 30.15 4.89
C VAL A 40 4.10 30.48 5.74
N GLU A 41 3.96 31.43 6.65
CA GLU A 41 4.95 31.76 7.67
C GLU A 41 4.64 30.97 8.95
N ASN A 42 5.66 30.35 9.57
CA ASN A 42 5.54 29.47 10.72
C ASN A 42 4.47 28.38 10.49
N PRO A 43 4.65 27.51 9.47
CA PRO A 43 3.64 26.55 9.06
C PRO A 43 3.33 25.58 10.20
N THR A 44 2.06 25.18 10.30
CA THR A 44 1.61 23.99 11.02
C THR A 44 2.06 22.72 10.30
N LYS A 45 1.79 21.57 10.90
CA LYS A 45 2.11 20.27 10.29
C LYS A 45 1.44 20.09 8.92
N TYR A 46 0.20 20.58 8.76
CA TYR A 46 -0.62 20.38 7.56
C TYR A 46 -1.25 21.68 7.04
N LEU A 47 -1.41 21.72 5.73
CA LEU A 47 -2.44 22.48 5.05
C LEU A 47 -3.60 21.51 4.76
N LEU A 48 -4.77 21.74 5.34
CA LEU A 48 -5.96 20.93 5.05
C LEU A 48 -6.55 21.39 3.72
N LEU A 49 -6.56 20.49 2.75
CA LEU A 49 -7.11 20.71 1.42
C LEU A 49 -8.57 20.26 1.37
N PRO A 50 -9.52 21.16 1.03
CA PRO A 50 -10.92 20.80 0.85
C PRO A 50 -11.10 20.08 -0.49
N ILE A 51 -11.68 18.88 -0.45
CA ILE A 51 -11.88 18.00 -1.61
C ILE A 51 -13.33 18.09 -2.10
N GLN A 52 -13.50 18.06 -3.42
CA GLN A 52 -14.77 17.88 -4.10
C GLN A 52 -14.61 16.85 -5.23
N GLU A 53 -14.96 15.59 -4.94
CA GLU A 53 -14.61 14.41 -5.75
C GLU A 53 -15.14 14.42 -7.19
N GLU A 54 -16.20 15.14 -7.45
CA GLU A 54 -16.82 15.22 -8.80
C GLU A 54 -16.28 16.39 -9.64
N LYS A 55 -15.16 17.01 -9.22
CA LYS A 55 -14.52 18.10 -9.96
C LYS A 55 -13.23 17.68 -10.64
N ASP A 56 -12.79 18.51 -11.57
CA ASP A 56 -11.53 18.33 -12.27
C ASP A 56 -10.35 18.43 -11.30
N GLU A 57 -9.29 17.72 -11.59
CA GLU A 57 -8.05 17.74 -10.84
C GLU A 57 -7.30 19.05 -11.07
N ALA A 58 -6.83 19.62 -9.99
CA ALA A 58 -5.75 20.60 -9.97
C ALA A 58 -4.46 19.87 -9.53
N GLN A 59 -3.31 20.47 -9.79
CA GLN A 59 -2.03 19.94 -9.33
C GLN A 59 -1.52 20.75 -8.16
N VAL A 60 -1.13 20.07 -7.07
CA VAL A 60 -0.63 20.68 -5.83
C VAL A 60 0.80 20.23 -5.59
N LEU A 61 1.68 21.18 -5.29
CA LEU A 61 3.10 20.95 -5.04
C LEU A 61 3.52 21.65 -3.74
N LEU A 62 4.23 20.95 -2.86
CA LEU A 62 5.07 21.61 -1.86
C LEU A 62 6.40 21.96 -2.53
N ASP A 63 6.63 23.25 -2.74
CA ASP A 63 7.84 23.75 -3.38
C ASP A 63 8.94 23.96 -2.33
N THR A 64 9.84 23.00 -2.24
CA THR A 64 11.02 23.06 -1.35
C THR A 64 12.29 23.46 -2.09
N GLY A 65 12.23 23.54 -3.42
CA GLY A 65 13.38 23.72 -4.32
C GLY A 65 14.17 22.42 -4.51
N SER A 66 13.66 21.29 -4.05
CA SER A 66 14.26 19.97 -4.27
C SER A 66 13.94 19.46 -5.67
N LYS A 67 14.88 18.69 -6.25
CA LYS A 67 14.62 17.93 -7.48
C LYS A 67 13.55 16.82 -7.28
N ASP A 68 13.26 16.48 -6.04
CA ASP A 68 12.30 15.43 -5.67
C ASP A 68 10.90 16.00 -5.41
N ASP A 69 10.72 17.32 -5.52
CA ASP A 69 9.41 17.95 -5.42
C ASP A 69 8.47 17.43 -6.50
N THR A 70 7.27 16.98 -6.10
CA THR A 70 6.36 16.24 -6.96
C THR A 70 4.97 16.84 -6.93
N TRP A 71 4.38 17.05 -8.11
CA TRP A 71 3.01 17.48 -8.27
C TRP A 71 2.05 16.33 -7.93
N MET A 72 1.03 16.64 -7.10
CA MET A 72 -0.05 15.75 -6.75
C MET A 72 -1.34 16.18 -7.39
N ASP A 73 -2.07 15.25 -7.99
CA ASP A 73 -3.36 15.52 -8.63
C ASP A 73 -4.45 15.52 -7.55
N VAL A 74 -5.16 16.64 -7.38
CA VAL A 74 -6.09 16.85 -6.26
C VAL A 74 -7.38 17.49 -6.75
N ARG A 75 -8.53 16.89 -6.46
CA ARG A 75 -9.86 17.45 -6.81
C ARG A 75 -10.29 18.47 -5.76
N LEU A 76 -9.72 19.68 -5.89
CA LEU A 76 -10.00 20.76 -4.95
C LEU A 76 -11.43 21.32 -5.10
N ALA A 77 -12.01 21.77 -4.00
CA ALA A 77 -13.35 22.32 -3.91
C ALA A 77 -13.53 23.52 -4.87
N GLN A 78 -14.46 23.40 -5.80
CA GLN A 78 -14.83 24.46 -6.75
C GLN A 78 -16.02 25.29 -6.22
N ASN A 79 -17.10 24.63 -5.82
CA ASN A 79 -18.36 25.24 -5.37
C ASN A 79 -19.04 24.47 -4.21
N GLY A 80 -18.38 23.47 -3.65
CA GLY A 80 -18.75 22.68 -2.50
C GLY A 80 -17.54 21.95 -1.96
N SER A 81 -17.61 21.32 -0.79
CA SER A 81 -16.54 20.51 -0.21
C SER A 81 -17.15 19.25 0.40
N ASP A 82 -16.65 18.09 0.03
CA ASP A 82 -17.09 16.79 0.54
C ASP A 82 -16.40 16.46 1.87
N TYR A 83 -15.06 16.68 1.93
CA TYR A 83 -14.21 16.41 3.10
C TYR A 83 -12.86 17.13 2.95
N TYR A 84 -11.97 16.95 3.93
CA TYR A 84 -10.61 17.46 3.91
C TYR A 84 -9.59 16.33 3.86
N VAL A 85 -8.42 16.61 3.27
CA VAL A 85 -7.22 15.78 3.38
C VAL A 85 -6.04 16.59 3.90
N PRO A 86 -5.12 15.99 4.68
CA PRO A 86 -3.94 16.68 5.18
C PRO A 86 -2.84 16.69 4.11
N PHE A 87 -2.32 17.86 3.79
CA PHE A 87 -1.15 18.05 2.95
C PHE A 87 0.00 18.53 3.83
N ALA A 88 1.05 17.71 3.96
CA ALA A 88 2.17 18.00 4.86
C ALA A 88 2.99 19.20 4.37
N LEU A 89 3.30 20.14 5.27
CA LEU A 89 4.05 21.37 4.95
C LEU A 89 5.55 21.29 5.29
N GLY A 90 6.00 20.15 5.82
CA GLY A 90 7.39 20.00 6.26
C GLY A 90 7.71 20.73 7.58
N LYS A 91 9.00 20.82 7.93
CA LYS A 91 9.48 21.39 9.21
C LYS A 91 10.25 22.71 9.03
N GLY A 92 9.91 23.51 8.06
CA GLY A 92 10.57 24.80 7.80
C GLY A 92 9.96 25.97 8.59
N LYS A 93 10.64 27.14 8.59
CA LYS A 93 10.05 28.40 9.07
C LYS A 93 9.04 29.01 8.09
N THR A 94 9.12 28.59 6.84
CA THR A 94 8.21 28.97 5.77
C THR A 94 7.90 27.73 4.92
N ALA A 95 6.71 27.70 4.36
CA ALA A 95 6.33 26.71 3.34
C ALA A 95 5.73 27.43 2.14
N THR A 96 6.03 26.95 0.95
CA THR A 96 5.43 27.43 -0.30
C THR A 96 4.66 26.28 -0.95
N VAL A 97 3.36 26.48 -1.12
CA VAL A 97 2.51 25.52 -1.85
C VAL A 97 2.10 26.17 -3.18
N LYS A 98 2.29 25.45 -4.26
CA LYS A 98 1.86 25.88 -5.61
C LYS A 98 0.66 25.02 -6.02
N ILE A 99 -0.34 25.66 -6.60
CA ILE A 99 -1.52 24.98 -7.16
C ILE A 99 -1.67 25.43 -8.62
N LEU A 100 -1.63 24.46 -9.53
CA LEU A 100 -1.80 24.69 -10.96
C LEU A 100 -3.20 24.19 -11.38
N GLY A 101 -3.88 24.95 -12.26
CA GLY A 101 -5.18 24.57 -12.82
C GLY A 101 -6.38 24.88 -11.91
N LEU A 102 -6.20 25.52 -10.75
CA LEU A 102 -7.30 25.95 -9.89
C LEU A 102 -7.82 27.33 -10.32
N LYS A 103 -9.14 27.49 -10.46
CA LYS A 103 -9.78 28.78 -10.74
C LYS A 103 -9.55 29.76 -9.58
N LYS A 104 -9.36 31.05 -9.91
CA LYS A 104 -9.08 32.10 -8.91
C LYS A 104 -10.22 32.36 -7.94
N ASP A 105 -11.44 32.03 -8.32
CA ASP A 105 -12.67 32.14 -7.52
C ASP A 105 -13.12 30.80 -6.90
N ALA A 106 -12.28 29.76 -7.00
CA ALA A 106 -12.61 28.46 -6.44
C ALA A 106 -12.82 28.53 -4.92
N LEU A 107 -13.88 27.88 -4.43
CA LEU A 107 -14.22 27.85 -3.02
C LEU A 107 -13.09 27.31 -2.14
N ALA A 108 -12.24 26.43 -2.70
CA ALA A 108 -11.09 25.88 -2.01
C ALA A 108 -10.21 26.95 -1.36
N LEU A 109 -9.95 28.07 -2.04
CA LEU A 109 -9.08 29.14 -1.54
C LEU A 109 -9.58 29.76 -0.22
N ASN A 110 -10.90 29.79 -0.04
CA ASN A 110 -11.54 30.30 1.19
C ASN A 110 -11.66 29.23 2.28
N LEU A 111 -11.50 27.95 1.93
CA LEU A 111 -11.68 26.80 2.83
C LEU A 111 -10.34 26.19 3.28
N LEU A 112 -9.20 26.59 2.72
CA LEU A 112 -7.89 26.15 3.18
C LEU A 112 -7.69 26.45 4.67
N LYS A 113 -7.15 25.49 5.41
CA LYS A 113 -6.91 25.61 6.86
C LYS A 113 -5.52 25.12 7.22
N LEU A 114 -4.83 25.89 8.06
CA LEU A 114 -3.61 25.43 8.71
C LEU A 114 -3.95 24.66 9.97
N SER A 115 -3.34 23.48 10.18
CA SER A 115 -3.60 22.66 11.36
C SER A 115 -2.41 21.76 11.71
N ASP A 116 -2.17 21.58 13.00
CA ASP A 116 -1.20 20.58 13.51
C ASP A 116 -1.80 19.19 13.64
N THR A 117 -3.12 19.09 13.55
CA THR A 117 -3.87 17.84 13.68
C THR A 117 -4.79 17.64 12.49
N PHE A 118 -5.11 16.38 12.21
CA PHE A 118 -6.13 15.99 11.28
C PHE A 118 -7.05 14.97 11.96
N ASP A 119 -8.36 15.22 11.89
CA ASP A 119 -9.34 14.29 12.43
C ASP A 119 -9.43 13.06 11.51
N THR A 120 -9.01 11.92 12.05
CA THR A 120 -9.08 10.62 11.40
C THR A 120 -10.29 9.80 11.83
N THR A 121 -11.14 10.33 12.69
CA THR A 121 -12.42 9.69 13.05
C THR A 121 -13.34 9.72 11.83
N ASN A 122 -13.51 8.56 11.23
CA ASN A 122 -14.39 8.41 10.08
C ASN A 122 -15.68 7.73 10.54
N THR A 123 -16.76 8.48 10.55
CA THR A 123 -18.11 8.02 10.91
C THR A 123 -18.95 7.70 9.69
N ASP A 124 -18.36 7.51 8.52
CA ASP A 124 -19.08 7.12 7.31
C ASP A 124 -19.89 5.84 7.56
N TYR A 125 -21.17 5.87 7.25
CA TYR A 125 -22.11 4.77 7.48
C TYR A 125 -21.65 3.45 6.84
N TYR A 126 -20.98 3.53 5.70
CA TYR A 126 -20.51 2.36 4.95
C TYR A 126 -19.12 1.87 5.35
N ARG A 127 -18.44 2.56 6.26
CA ARG A 127 -17.11 2.13 6.71
C ARG A 127 -17.18 0.77 7.40
N PRO A 128 -16.42 -0.24 6.94
CA PRO A 128 -16.38 -1.55 7.58
C PRO A 128 -15.94 -1.48 9.06
N SER A 129 -16.59 -2.28 9.91
CA SER A 129 -16.33 -2.25 11.36
C SER A 129 -15.08 -3.03 11.78
N TYR A 130 -14.64 -4.02 10.98
CA TYR A 130 -13.55 -4.92 11.34
C TYR A 130 -12.62 -5.28 10.17
N HIS A 131 -12.87 -4.76 8.98
CA HIS A 131 -11.92 -4.82 7.88
C HIS A 131 -10.96 -3.64 7.94
N PHE A 132 -9.71 -3.87 7.56
CA PHE A 132 -8.75 -2.79 7.43
C PHE A 132 -9.18 -1.83 6.31
N THR A 133 -9.21 -0.53 6.63
CA THR A 133 -9.47 0.56 5.68
C THR A 133 -8.45 1.66 5.89
N PRO A 134 -8.11 2.47 4.89
CA PRO A 134 -7.33 3.68 5.13
C PRO A 134 -8.14 4.64 6.02
N LEU A 135 -7.48 5.48 6.77
CA LEU A 135 -8.14 6.51 7.60
C LEU A 135 -8.85 7.55 6.72
N TYR A 136 -8.28 7.84 5.57
CA TYR A 136 -8.81 8.71 4.51
C TYR A 136 -8.13 8.33 3.18
N GLY A 137 -8.66 8.83 2.07
CA GLY A 137 -8.11 8.59 0.75
C GLY A 137 -8.54 7.26 0.13
N TRP A 138 -7.88 6.87 -0.94
CA TRP A 138 -8.12 5.63 -1.68
C TRP A 138 -7.12 4.55 -1.29
N MET A 139 -7.55 3.29 -1.23
CA MET A 139 -6.67 2.13 -1.23
C MET A 139 -7.14 1.05 -2.21
N ASN A 140 -6.18 0.31 -2.79
CA ASN A 140 -6.43 -0.93 -3.51
C ASN A 140 -5.46 -2.04 -3.05
N ASP A 141 -4.56 -2.54 -3.87
CA ASP A 141 -3.75 -3.74 -3.64
C ASP A 141 -2.98 -3.72 -2.32
N PRO A 142 -3.01 -4.80 -1.54
CA PRO A 142 -2.02 -5.00 -0.49
C PRO A 142 -0.63 -5.19 -1.11
N ASN A 143 0.39 -4.56 -0.51
CA ASN A 143 1.75 -4.53 -1.02
C ASN A 143 2.75 -4.89 0.07
N GLY A 144 3.93 -5.30 -0.35
CA GLY A 144 5.11 -5.34 0.51
C GLY A 144 4.97 -6.10 1.83
N MET A 145 3.98 -6.98 1.95
CA MET A 145 3.63 -7.61 3.21
C MET A 145 4.76 -8.48 3.75
N VAL A 146 5.18 -8.21 4.99
CA VAL A 146 6.30 -8.90 5.65
C VAL A 146 6.09 -8.98 7.16
N TYR A 147 6.44 -10.13 7.75
CA TYR A 147 6.51 -10.28 9.21
C TYR A 147 7.96 -10.07 9.68
N LYS A 148 8.16 -9.13 10.60
CA LYS A 148 9.49 -8.86 11.16
C LYS A 148 9.39 -8.39 12.61
N ASP A 149 10.25 -8.93 13.46
CA ASP A 149 10.45 -8.53 14.86
C ASP A 149 9.15 -8.41 15.67
N GLY A 150 8.19 -9.33 15.45
CA GLY A 150 6.92 -9.38 16.16
C GLY A 150 5.80 -8.54 15.54
N GLU A 151 6.03 -7.92 14.38
CA GLU A 151 5.05 -7.10 13.67
C GLU A 151 4.77 -7.63 12.26
N TYR A 152 3.51 -7.65 11.89
CA TYR A 152 3.05 -7.78 10.50
C TYR A 152 3.00 -6.39 9.90
N HIS A 153 3.75 -6.16 8.82
CA HIS A 153 3.69 -4.93 8.05
C HIS A 153 2.77 -5.14 6.86
N LEU A 154 1.78 -4.29 6.73
CA LEU A 154 0.89 -4.18 5.58
C LEU A 154 1.17 -2.85 4.91
N TYR A 155 1.71 -2.90 3.70
CA TYR A 155 1.72 -1.74 2.82
C TYR A 155 0.59 -1.93 1.81
N PHE A 156 0.15 -0.84 1.18
CA PHE A 156 -0.96 -0.88 0.24
C PHE A 156 -0.89 0.26 -0.75
N GLN A 157 -1.46 0.06 -1.93
CA GLN A 157 -1.64 1.13 -2.90
C GLN A 157 -2.50 2.22 -2.30
N TYR A 158 -2.02 3.46 -2.30
CA TYR A 158 -2.62 4.54 -1.54
C TYR A 158 -2.59 5.88 -2.28
N ASN A 159 -3.77 6.53 -2.41
CA ASN A 159 -3.87 7.94 -2.73
C ASN A 159 -4.26 8.73 -1.47
N PRO A 160 -3.35 9.50 -0.86
CA PRO A 160 -3.67 10.30 0.32
C PRO A 160 -4.40 11.61 0.03
N TYR A 161 -4.63 11.95 -1.24
CA TYR A 161 -5.15 13.27 -1.64
C TYR A 161 -6.55 13.20 -2.28
N GLY A 162 -7.24 12.09 -2.15
CA GLY A 162 -8.58 11.89 -2.65
C GLY A 162 -9.04 10.46 -2.54
N SER A 163 -10.35 10.20 -2.56
CA SER A 163 -10.92 8.86 -2.46
C SER A 163 -11.16 8.19 -3.82
N LYS A 164 -10.47 8.64 -4.86
CA LYS A 164 -10.39 7.99 -6.17
C LYS A 164 -8.95 7.54 -6.45
N TRP A 165 -8.80 6.58 -7.35
CA TRP A 165 -7.50 6.11 -7.77
C TRP A 165 -6.64 7.25 -8.35
N GLY A 166 -5.40 7.32 -7.98
CA GLY A 166 -4.44 8.35 -8.41
C GLY A 166 -3.27 8.43 -7.44
N ASN A 167 -2.26 9.24 -7.72
CA ASN A 167 -1.11 9.54 -6.83
C ASN A 167 -0.54 8.35 -6.07
N MET A 168 -0.37 7.20 -6.69
CA MET A 168 -0.02 5.96 -5.98
C MET A 168 1.25 6.08 -5.14
N HIS A 169 1.06 5.88 -3.85
CA HIS A 169 2.06 5.70 -2.81
C HIS A 169 1.95 4.28 -2.25
N TRP A 170 2.89 3.84 -1.46
CA TRP A 170 2.67 2.77 -0.50
C TRP A 170 2.24 3.37 0.83
N GLY A 171 0.96 3.23 1.19
CA GLY A 171 0.46 3.41 2.54
C GLY A 171 1.05 2.36 3.48
N HIS A 172 0.95 2.55 4.80
CA HIS A 172 1.56 1.65 5.76
C HIS A 172 0.70 1.47 7.00
N ALA A 173 0.59 0.23 7.44
CA ALA A 173 0.05 -0.14 8.74
C ALA A 173 0.82 -1.32 9.33
N VAL A 174 0.81 -1.44 10.66
CA VAL A 174 1.44 -2.55 11.39
C VAL A 174 0.45 -3.20 12.34
N SER A 175 0.62 -4.50 12.56
CA SER A 175 -0.19 -5.27 13.52
C SER A 175 0.66 -6.33 14.21
N LYS A 176 0.36 -6.61 15.47
CA LYS A 176 0.96 -7.73 16.22
C LYS A 176 0.14 -9.02 16.10
N ASP A 177 -1.10 -8.91 15.67
CA ASP A 177 -2.09 -9.99 15.71
C ASP A 177 -2.96 -10.11 14.44
N LEU A 178 -2.60 -9.41 13.35
CA LEU A 178 -3.36 -9.41 12.09
C LEU A 178 -4.78 -8.81 12.17
N VAL A 179 -5.21 -8.36 13.33
CA VAL A 179 -6.57 -7.87 13.59
C VAL A 179 -6.58 -6.39 13.94
N HIS A 180 -5.71 -6.01 14.87
CA HIS A 180 -5.58 -4.63 15.32
C HIS A 180 -4.43 -3.96 14.59
N TRP A 181 -4.76 -2.99 13.74
CA TRP A 181 -3.80 -2.31 12.88
C TRP A 181 -3.57 -0.88 13.35
N GLU A 182 -2.30 -0.52 13.48
CA GLU A 182 -1.83 0.85 13.70
C GLU A 182 -1.43 1.45 12.36
N HIS A 183 -2.05 2.57 11.99
CA HIS A 183 -1.71 3.31 10.77
C HIS A 183 -0.44 4.14 10.99
N LEU A 184 0.43 4.10 10.01
CA LEU A 184 1.67 4.87 9.96
C LEU A 184 1.67 5.82 8.75
N ASP A 185 2.64 6.73 8.72
CA ASP A 185 2.84 7.58 7.54
C ASP A 185 3.16 6.72 6.29
N PRO A 186 2.84 7.16 5.07
CA PRO A 186 3.16 6.44 3.85
C PRO A 186 4.64 6.06 3.79
N ALA A 187 4.93 4.79 3.49
CA ALA A 187 6.28 4.25 3.52
C ALA A 187 7.12 4.66 2.30
N ILE A 188 6.50 4.66 1.12
CA ILE A 188 7.16 5.04 -0.13
C ILE A 188 6.26 6.01 -0.89
N ALA A 189 6.69 7.26 -0.99
CA ALA A 189 5.92 8.30 -1.67
C ALA A 189 6.19 8.31 -3.17
N ARG A 190 5.15 8.68 -3.95
CA ARG A 190 5.29 9.08 -5.36
C ARG A 190 6.41 10.14 -5.48
N ASP A 191 7.15 10.09 -6.56
CA ASP A 191 8.22 11.02 -6.87
C ASP A 191 8.08 11.55 -8.32
N PRO A 192 8.98 12.47 -8.79
CA PRO A 192 8.92 12.98 -10.15
C PRO A 192 9.06 11.94 -11.25
N VAL A 193 9.59 10.76 -10.95
CA VAL A 193 9.69 9.66 -11.93
C VAL A 193 8.29 9.10 -12.23
N GLY A 194 7.44 8.94 -11.20
CA GLY A 194 6.08 8.46 -11.39
C GLY A 194 5.41 7.89 -10.15
N HIS A 195 4.40 7.07 -10.39
CA HIS A 195 3.64 6.36 -9.38
C HIS A 195 4.43 5.20 -8.77
N ILE A 196 4.18 4.91 -7.49
CA ILE A 196 4.70 3.72 -6.82
C ILE A 196 3.62 2.64 -6.86
N PHE A 197 3.72 1.76 -7.86
CA PHE A 197 2.78 0.66 -8.06
C PHE A 197 3.10 -0.53 -7.16
N SER A 198 2.30 -1.59 -7.29
CA SER A 198 2.35 -2.76 -6.43
C SER A 198 3.68 -3.50 -6.46
N GLY A 199 3.88 -4.33 -5.45
CA GLY A 199 5.07 -5.12 -5.27
C GLY A 199 5.13 -5.85 -3.92
N SER A 200 6.31 -6.32 -3.55
CA SER A 200 6.53 -7.16 -2.37
C SER A 200 7.69 -6.69 -1.53
N SER A 201 7.81 -7.24 -0.31
CA SER A 201 9.00 -7.01 0.53
C SER A 201 9.60 -8.33 1.00
N VAL A 202 10.91 -8.33 1.18
CA VAL A 202 11.67 -9.45 1.76
C VAL A 202 12.64 -8.95 2.82
N ILE A 203 13.06 -9.85 3.72
CA ILE A 203 14.14 -9.57 4.67
C ILE A 203 15.44 -10.13 4.11
N ASP A 204 16.41 -9.26 3.85
CA ASP A 204 17.74 -9.66 3.42
C ASP A 204 18.61 -10.08 4.62
N LYS A 205 18.35 -11.29 5.12
CA LYS A 205 19.06 -11.85 6.30
C LYS A 205 20.58 -11.93 6.12
N LYS A 206 21.04 -12.04 4.88
CA LYS A 206 22.46 -12.24 4.55
C LYS A 206 23.14 -10.99 4.01
N ASN A 207 22.41 -9.87 3.94
CA ASN A 207 22.91 -8.63 3.34
C ASN A 207 23.42 -8.82 1.90
N THR A 208 22.67 -9.57 1.12
CA THR A 208 23.04 -9.88 -0.29
C THR A 208 22.96 -8.64 -1.17
N ALA A 209 22.07 -7.70 -0.83
CA ALA A 209 21.92 -6.43 -1.52
C ALA A 209 22.91 -5.35 -1.03
N GLY A 210 23.56 -5.55 0.10
CA GLY A 210 24.53 -4.62 0.65
C GLY A 210 23.90 -3.37 1.29
N PHE A 211 22.63 -3.42 1.71
CA PHE A 211 21.93 -2.30 2.36
C PHE A 211 21.86 -2.40 3.88
N GLY A 212 22.33 -3.52 4.44
CA GLY A 212 22.29 -3.82 5.86
C GLY A 212 21.77 -5.23 6.14
N LYS A 213 22.27 -5.87 7.20
CA LYS A 213 21.81 -7.19 7.64
C LYS A 213 20.38 -7.06 8.18
N ASN A 214 19.50 -7.95 7.75
CA ASN A 214 18.07 -7.95 8.09
C ASN A 214 17.32 -6.68 7.63
N ALA A 215 17.85 -5.93 6.66
CA ALA A 215 17.09 -4.85 6.03
C ALA A 215 15.80 -5.40 5.40
N ILE A 216 14.71 -4.65 5.51
CA ILE A 216 13.52 -4.89 4.68
C ILE A 216 13.82 -4.29 3.32
N ILE A 217 13.75 -5.10 2.29
CA ILE A 217 13.88 -4.66 0.90
C ILE A 217 12.50 -4.68 0.26
N ALA A 218 11.97 -3.53 -0.06
CA ALA A 218 10.77 -3.36 -0.87
C ALA A 218 11.14 -3.42 -2.35
N ILE A 219 10.45 -4.24 -3.12
CA ILE A 219 10.57 -4.34 -4.57
C ILE A 219 9.22 -3.94 -5.14
N TYR A 220 9.19 -2.90 -5.95
CA TYR A 220 7.97 -2.30 -6.44
C TYR A 220 8.09 -1.91 -7.91
N THR A 221 6.96 -1.72 -8.58
CA THR A 221 6.94 -1.14 -9.91
C THR A 221 6.88 0.38 -9.81
N ASN A 222 7.78 1.06 -10.51
CA ASN A 222 7.62 2.48 -10.80
C ASN A 222 6.92 2.61 -12.15
N ASN A 223 5.75 3.24 -12.17
CA ASN A 223 5.05 3.61 -13.39
C ASN A 223 5.38 5.07 -13.69
N SER A 224 6.25 5.26 -14.68
CA SER A 224 6.75 6.59 -15.04
C SER A 224 5.66 7.49 -15.61
N VAL A 225 5.95 8.79 -15.67
CA VAL A 225 5.06 9.77 -16.33
C VAL A 225 4.84 9.47 -17.82
N ASN A 226 5.69 8.64 -18.43
CA ASN A 226 5.53 8.16 -19.80
C ASN A 226 4.85 6.78 -19.88
N HIS A 227 4.32 6.29 -18.75
CA HIS A 227 3.72 4.96 -18.61
C HIS A 227 4.67 3.81 -18.95
N ASP A 228 5.97 3.97 -18.64
CA ASP A 228 6.93 2.88 -18.65
C ASP A 228 6.97 2.23 -17.29
N GLU A 229 6.73 0.93 -17.22
CA GLU A 229 6.73 0.15 -15.99
C GLU A 229 8.07 -0.56 -15.81
N VAL A 230 8.75 -0.25 -14.73
CA VAL A 230 10.07 -0.82 -14.40
C VAL A 230 10.13 -1.21 -12.93
N GLN A 231 10.93 -2.24 -12.60
CA GLN A 231 11.04 -2.68 -11.22
C GLN A 231 12.14 -1.91 -10.50
N CYS A 232 11.78 -1.41 -9.34
CA CYS A 232 12.63 -0.61 -8.47
C CYS A 232 12.72 -1.22 -7.08
N ILE A 233 13.72 -0.82 -6.30
CA ILE A 233 13.88 -1.21 -4.90
C ILE A 233 14.04 -0.01 -3.99
N ALA A 234 13.53 -0.16 -2.77
CA ALA A 234 13.82 0.68 -1.64
C ALA A 234 14.15 -0.21 -0.43
N TYR A 235 14.87 0.32 0.55
CA TYR A 235 15.28 -0.45 1.71
C TYR A 235 15.05 0.30 3.00
N SER A 236 14.80 -0.45 4.07
CA SER A 236 14.59 0.04 5.43
C SER A 236 15.49 -0.68 6.42
N ASN A 237 16.13 0.09 7.30
CA ASN A 237 16.93 -0.40 8.42
C ASN A 237 16.32 -0.09 9.80
N ASP A 238 15.13 0.49 9.83
CA ASP A 238 14.39 0.92 11.02
C ASP A 238 13.06 0.18 11.20
N ASN A 239 13.07 -1.10 10.88
CA ASN A 239 11.88 -1.97 10.94
C ASN A 239 10.71 -1.46 10.08
N GLY A 240 11.00 -1.02 8.85
CA GLY A 240 9.98 -0.64 7.89
C GLY A 240 9.34 0.73 8.13
N ARG A 241 9.83 1.52 9.09
CA ARG A 241 9.25 2.85 9.39
C ARG A 241 9.57 3.88 8.31
N THR A 242 10.79 3.82 7.76
CA THR A 242 11.20 4.65 6.62
C THR A 242 11.91 3.82 5.56
N PHE A 243 11.79 4.25 4.31
CA PHE A 243 12.46 3.61 3.18
C PHE A 243 13.32 4.61 2.42
N THR A 244 14.52 4.16 2.04
CA THR A 244 15.41 4.86 1.13
C THR A 244 15.34 4.21 -0.24
N LYS A 245 14.97 4.97 -1.27
CA LYS A 245 15.00 4.49 -2.67
C LYS A 245 16.43 4.26 -3.11
N TYR A 246 16.69 3.16 -3.80
CA TYR A 246 18.02 2.83 -4.29
C TYR A 246 18.39 3.75 -5.46
N GLU A 247 19.55 4.38 -5.38
CA GLU A 247 20.04 5.33 -6.40
C GLU A 247 20.25 4.68 -7.77
N GLY A 248 20.54 3.37 -7.79
CA GLY A 248 20.74 2.61 -9.02
C GLY A 248 19.45 2.02 -9.61
N ASN A 249 18.26 2.51 -9.22
CA ASN A 249 17.01 2.13 -9.87
C ASN A 249 16.96 2.64 -11.33
N PRO A 250 16.24 1.95 -12.23
CA PRO A 250 15.56 0.68 -12.02
C PRO A 250 16.52 -0.54 -11.97
N VAL A 251 16.11 -1.60 -11.26
CA VAL A 251 16.86 -2.86 -11.16
C VAL A 251 16.45 -3.88 -12.22
N LEU A 252 15.27 -3.72 -12.83
CA LEU A 252 14.80 -4.56 -13.92
C LEU A 252 13.87 -3.76 -14.83
N THR A 253 14.14 -3.82 -16.13
CA THR A 253 13.29 -3.29 -17.21
C THR A 253 12.85 -4.43 -18.13
N PRO A 254 11.71 -4.33 -18.82
CA PRO A 254 11.32 -5.35 -19.78
C PRO A 254 12.29 -5.35 -20.98
N PHE A 255 12.76 -6.53 -21.37
CA PHE A 255 13.74 -6.68 -22.45
C PHE A 255 13.15 -6.53 -23.86
N ASP A 256 11.83 -6.54 -23.95
CA ASP A 256 11.05 -6.49 -25.22
C ASP A 256 10.20 -5.22 -25.34
N GLY A 257 10.37 -4.26 -24.42
CA GLY A 257 9.67 -2.97 -24.45
C GLY A 257 8.18 -3.05 -24.08
N LEU A 258 7.76 -4.12 -23.38
CA LEU A 258 6.40 -4.22 -22.84
C LEU A 258 6.07 -3.00 -21.97
N LYS A 259 4.84 -2.48 -22.11
CA LYS A 259 4.33 -1.40 -21.28
C LYS A 259 3.74 -1.93 -19.96
N ASP A 260 3.02 -3.04 -20.01
CA ASP A 260 2.43 -3.70 -18.86
C ASP A 260 3.41 -4.72 -18.26
N PHE A 261 4.27 -4.24 -17.35
CA PHE A 261 5.34 -5.03 -16.74
C PHE A 261 5.47 -4.69 -15.25
N ARG A 262 4.64 -5.32 -14.38
CA ARG A 262 4.43 -4.87 -13.01
C ARG A 262 4.23 -5.94 -11.96
N ASP A 263 4.16 -5.50 -10.70
CA ASP A 263 3.76 -6.24 -9.51
C ASP A 263 4.75 -7.35 -9.13
N PRO A 264 6.02 -7.01 -8.87
CA PRO A 264 7.05 -8.01 -8.59
C PRO A 264 6.83 -8.69 -7.24
N LYS A 265 6.75 -10.02 -7.22
CA LYS A 265 6.84 -10.83 -6.01
C LYS A 265 8.21 -11.49 -5.93
N VAL A 266 8.94 -11.23 -4.85
CA VAL A 266 10.28 -11.74 -4.62
C VAL A 266 10.29 -12.74 -3.46
N PHE A 267 11.06 -13.82 -3.62
CA PHE A 267 11.26 -14.84 -2.59
C PHE A 267 12.68 -15.44 -2.67
N TRP A 268 13.14 -16.01 -1.56
CA TRP A 268 14.39 -16.75 -1.51
C TRP A 268 14.17 -18.21 -1.93
N TYR A 269 14.88 -18.68 -2.96
CA TYR A 269 14.85 -20.06 -3.40
C TYR A 269 16.00 -20.86 -2.78
N GLU A 270 15.69 -21.66 -1.77
CA GLU A 270 16.70 -22.31 -0.93
C GLU A 270 17.60 -23.29 -1.71
N LYS A 271 17.03 -24.10 -2.63
CA LYS A 271 17.81 -25.04 -3.46
C LYS A 271 18.82 -24.33 -4.35
N GLY A 272 18.47 -23.17 -4.87
CA GLY A 272 19.33 -22.37 -5.77
C GLY A 272 20.25 -21.39 -5.04
N LYS A 273 20.05 -21.18 -3.73
CA LYS A 273 20.74 -20.16 -2.93
C LYS A 273 20.71 -18.78 -3.62
N CYS A 274 19.54 -18.38 -4.07
CA CYS A 274 19.33 -17.12 -4.79
C CYS A 274 17.90 -16.62 -4.63
N TRP A 275 17.70 -15.37 -4.96
CA TRP A 275 16.41 -14.72 -5.06
C TRP A 275 15.75 -15.06 -6.38
N TYR A 276 14.44 -15.23 -6.35
CA TYR A 276 13.58 -15.25 -7.52
C TYR A 276 12.59 -14.10 -7.45
N MET A 277 12.22 -13.61 -8.61
CA MET A 277 11.15 -12.64 -8.81
C MET A 277 10.19 -13.23 -9.83
N ILE A 278 8.91 -13.23 -9.53
CA ILE A 278 7.84 -13.37 -10.50
C ILE A 278 7.23 -12.00 -10.72
N VAL A 279 6.99 -11.62 -11.97
CA VAL A 279 6.44 -10.33 -12.36
C VAL A 279 5.43 -10.51 -13.48
N SER A 280 4.35 -9.77 -13.44
CA SER A 280 3.36 -9.74 -14.52
C SER A 280 3.94 -9.07 -15.76
N ALA A 281 3.74 -9.68 -16.93
CA ALA A 281 4.21 -9.22 -18.23
C ALA A 281 3.07 -9.37 -19.23
N ASP A 282 2.08 -8.45 -19.18
CA ASP A 282 0.84 -8.48 -19.95
C ASP A 282 0.07 -9.79 -19.69
N LYS A 283 0.15 -10.76 -20.59
CA LYS A 283 -0.59 -12.03 -20.56
C LYS A 283 0.24 -13.24 -20.15
N GLU A 284 1.35 -12.99 -19.47
CA GLU A 284 2.21 -14.03 -18.90
C GLU A 284 2.88 -13.58 -17.63
N MET A 285 3.32 -14.52 -16.83
CA MET A 285 4.18 -14.29 -15.67
C MET A 285 5.61 -14.61 -16.04
N ARG A 286 6.55 -13.70 -15.79
CA ARG A 286 7.98 -13.91 -16.02
C ARG A 286 8.73 -14.15 -14.75
N LEU A 287 9.57 -15.17 -14.75
CA LEU A 287 10.46 -15.53 -13.65
C LEU A 287 11.88 -15.02 -13.94
N TYR A 288 12.43 -14.35 -12.95
CA TYR A 288 13.83 -13.89 -12.95
C TYR A 288 14.56 -14.40 -11.71
N LYS A 289 15.89 -14.49 -11.77
CA LYS A 289 16.74 -14.85 -10.64
C LYS A 289 17.84 -13.83 -10.40
N SER A 290 18.22 -13.65 -9.13
CA SER A 290 19.27 -12.72 -8.69
C SER A 290 20.08 -13.29 -7.52
N LYS A 291 21.34 -12.88 -7.42
CA LYS A 291 22.18 -13.13 -6.24
C LYS A 291 22.17 -11.97 -5.24
N ASN A 292 21.70 -10.78 -5.67
CA ASN A 292 21.90 -9.54 -4.90
C ASN A 292 20.71 -8.56 -4.98
N LEU A 293 19.54 -9.01 -5.47
CA LEU A 293 18.34 -8.19 -5.63
C LEU A 293 18.46 -6.98 -6.60
N LYS A 294 19.67 -6.68 -7.07
CA LYS A 294 19.96 -5.53 -7.95
C LYS A 294 20.14 -5.90 -9.42
N LYS A 295 20.57 -7.13 -9.69
CA LYS A 295 20.78 -7.62 -11.06
C LYS A 295 20.00 -8.90 -11.25
N TRP A 296 19.13 -8.91 -12.23
CA TRP A 296 18.18 -9.98 -12.51
C TRP A 296 18.44 -10.63 -13.86
N ASN A 297 18.35 -11.95 -13.91
CA ASN A 297 18.46 -12.72 -15.13
C ASN A 297 17.14 -13.44 -15.39
N TYR A 298 16.63 -13.33 -16.60
CA TYR A 298 15.44 -14.06 -17.03
C TYR A 298 15.64 -15.57 -16.92
N VAL A 299 14.60 -16.27 -16.50
CA VAL A 299 14.60 -17.73 -16.32
C VAL A 299 13.59 -18.40 -17.25
N SER A 300 12.31 -18.03 -17.12
CA SER A 300 11.22 -18.62 -17.89
C SER A 300 9.95 -17.78 -17.75
N ALA A 301 8.94 -18.13 -18.54
CA ALA A 301 7.59 -17.57 -18.41
C ALA A 301 6.53 -18.67 -18.25
N PHE A 302 5.37 -18.30 -17.74
CA PHE A 302 4.17 -19.13 -17.62
C PHE A 302 2.92 -18.27 -17.81
N GLY A 303 1.86 -18.85 -18.39
CA GLY A 303 0.54 -18.22 -18.44
C GLY A 303 0.08 -17.79 -19.82
N LYS A 304 0.97 -17.59 -20.80
CA LYS A 304 0.56 -17.19 -22.14
C LYS A 304 -0.34 -18.26 -22.79
N GLY A 305 -1.59 -17.90 -23.05
CA GLY A 305 -2.59 -18.82 -23.61
C GLY A 305 -3.06 -19.89 -22.62
N ILE A 306 -2.79 -19.73 -21.31
CA ILE A 306 -3.16 -20.65 -20.25
C ILE A 306 -4.08 -19.90 -19.28
N GLY A 307 -5.04 -20.61 -18.66
CA GLY A 307 -6.01 -20.02 -17.74
C GLY A 307 -7.06 -19.17 -18.45
N GLN A 308 -7.65 -18.26 -17.72
CA GLN A 308 -8.67 -17.37 -18.25
C GLN A 308 -8.07 -16.30 -19.15
N GLN A 309 -8.49 -16.30 -20.43
CA GLN A 309 -8.05 -15.36 -21.48
C GLN A 309 -9.27 -14.77 -22.21
N PRO A 310 -9.19 -13.60 -22.85
CA PRO A 310 -8.12 -12.62 -22.77
C PRO A 310 -8.28 -11.74 -21.52
N CYS A 311 -7.20 -11.47 -20.86
CA CYS A 311 -7.16 -10.57 -19.71
C CYS A 311 -5.73 -10.03 -19.55
N GLN A 312 -5.56 -9.02 -18.72
CA GLN A 312 -4.28 -8.64 -18.20
C GLN A 312 -4.05 -9.36 -16.87
N TYR A 313 -2.83 -9.81 -16.64
CA TYR A 313 -2.42 -10.38 -15.38
C TYR A 313 -1.80 -9.31 -14.49
N GLU A 314 -2.11 -9.36 -13.19
CA GLU A 314 -1.64 -8.44 -12.17
C GLU A 314 -1.30 -9.20 -10.89
N CYS A 315 -0.53 -8.58 -9.99
CA CYS A 315 -0.26 -9.03 -8.62
C CYS A 315 0.02 -10.53 -8.49
N PRO A 316 1.04 -11.08 -9.19
CA PRO A 316 1.36 -12.50 -9.08
C PRO A 316 1.91 -12.85 -7.70
N ASP A 317 1.66 -14.09 -7.27
CA ASP A 317 2.37 -14.67 -6.13
C ASP A 317 2.88 -16.06 -6.46
N PHE A 318 3.95 -16.50 -5.79
CA PHE A 318 4.55 -17.80 -6.05
C PHE A 318 5.19 -18.38 -4.77
N PHE A 319 4.56 -19.40 -4.21
CA PHE A 319 4.91 -19.97 -2.92
C PHE A 319 4.71 -21.47 -2.88
N GLN A 320 5.20 -22.12 -1.81
CA GLN A 320 5.04 -23.55 -1.60
C GLN A 320 4.02 -23.85 -0.49
N LEU A 321 3.23 -24.91 -0.70
CA LEU A 321 2.32 -25.46 0.31
C LEU A 321 2.52 -26.96 0.47
N PRO A 322 2.43 -27.49 1.71
CA PRO A 322 2.41 -28.92 1.96
C PRO A 322 1.05 -29.54 1.57
N VAL A 323 1.07 -30.60 0.79
CA VAL A 323 -0.14 -31.33 0.40
C VAL A 323 -0.72 -32.05 1.63
N ASN A 324 -1.96 -31.75 1.98
CA ASN A 324 -2.64 -32.30 3.17
C ASN A 324 -1.83 -32.12 4.47
N GLY A 325 -1.03 -31.06 4.56
CA GLY A 325 -0.15 -30.79 5.71
C GLY A 325 1.15 -31.60 5.75
N ASP A 326 1.39 -32.49 4.79
CA ASP A 326 2.62 -33.29 4.73
C ASP A 326 3.79 -32.48 4.17
N LYS A 327 4.68 -32.02 5.05
CA LYS A 327 5.89 -31.24 4.70
C LYS A 327 6.88 -31.98 3.79
N LYS A 328 6.74 -33.30 3.60
CA LYS A 328 7.54 -34.08 2.65
C LYS A 328 6.98 -34.01 1.23
N LYS A 329 5.72 -33.60 1.08
CA LYS A 329 5.03 -33.48 -0.21
C LYS A 329 4.68 -32.00 -0.45
N MET A 330 5.64 -31.21 -0.92
CA MET A 330 5.46 -29.81 -1.22
C MET A 330 5.07 -29.61 -2.68
N LYS A 331 4.13 -28.73 -2.94
CA LYS A 331 3.82 -28.23 -4.29
C LYS A 331 3.99 -26.72 -4.33
N TRP A 332 4.27 -26.20 -5.52
CA TRP A 332 4.27 -24.78 -5.80
C TRP A 332 2.88 -24.32 -6.21
N VAL A 333 2.47 -23.20 -5.70
CA VAL A 333 1.24 -22.50 -6.07
C VAL A 333 1.64 -21.17 -6.71
N MET A 334 1.11 -20.92 -7.89
CA MET A 334 1.21 -19.64 -8.58
C MET A 334 -0.19 -19.02 -8.60
N THR A 335 -0.33 -17.80 -8.12
CA THR A 335 -1.55 -17.02 -8.27
C THR A 335 -1.36 -15.94 -9.32
N MET A 336 -2.41 -15.64 -10.05
CA MET A 336 -2.50 -14.56 -11.03
C MET A 336 -3.81 -13.83 -10.81
N ASN A 337 -3.77 -12.54 -10.70
CA ASN A 337 -4.98 -11.74 -10.67
C ASN A 337 -5.31 -11.28 -12.08
N ILE A 338 -6.56 -11.44 -12.48
CA ILE A 338 -7.02 -11.10 -13.84
C ILE A 338 -7.98 -9.92 -13.83
N ASN A 339 -7.84 -9.03 -14.80
CA ASN A 339 -8.71 -7.86 -14.92
C ASN A 339 -8.81 -7.37 -16.40
N PRO A 340 -10.04 -7.33 -16.96
CA PRO A 340 -11.26 -8.03 -16.55
C PRO A 340 -11.25 -9.49 -17.01
N GLY A 341 -12.36 -10.20 -16.83
CA GLY A 341 -12.57 -11.47 -17.53
C GLY A 341 -12.95 -12.66 -16.68
N CYS A 342 -13.16 -12.51 -15.37
CA CYS A 342 -13.64 -13.64 -14.57
C CYS A 342 -15.10 -14.01 -14.91
N TRP A 343 -15.45 -15.27 -14.68
CA TRP A 343 -16.76 -15.81 -15.06
C TRP A 343 -17.94 -15.15 -14.36
N PHE A 344 -17.73 -14.65 -13.14
CA PHE A 344 -18.76 -13.96 -12.35
C PHE A 344 -18.68 -12.42 -12.46
N GLY A 345 -17.85 -11.90 -13.38
CA GLY A 345 -17.76 -10.49 -13.77
C GLY A 345 -16.66 -9.72 -13.04
N GLY A 346 -15.96 -8.88 -13.81
CA GLY A 346 -14.89 -8.01 -13.32
C GLY A 346 -13.57 -8.73 -13.10
N SER A 347 -12.90 -8.42 -12.02
CA SER A 347 -11.58 -8.93 -11.63
C SER A 347 -11.68 -10.09 -10.63
N ALA A 348 -10.69 -11.00 -10.65
CA ALA A 348 -10.60 -12.14 -9.74
C ALA A 348 -9.18 -12.70 -9.64
N THR A 349 -8.94 -13.62 -8.70
CA THR A 349 -7.68 -14.32 -8.53
C THR A 349 -7.78 -15.76 -9.02
N GLU A 350 -7.00 -16.11 -10.03
CA GLU A 350 -6.83 -17.47 -10.54
C GLU A 350 -5.56 -18.10 -9.96
N TYR A 351 -5.55 -19.44 -9.78
CA TYR A 351 -4.36 -20.14 -9.27
C TYR A 351 -4.03 -21.43 -10.01
N PHE A 352 -2.76 -21.79 -9.98
CA PHE A 352 -2.17 -22.98 -10.59
C PHE A 352 -1.33 -23.73 -9.56
N VAL A 353 -1.43 -25.07 -9.53
CA VAL A 353 -0.65 -25.90 -8.62
C VAL A 353 0.25 -26.83 -9.42
N GLY A 354 1.54 -26.86 -9.09
CA GLY A 354 2.49 -27.64 -9.87
C GLY A 354 3.85 -27.81 -9.20
N ASP A 355 4.84 -28.03 -10.03
CA ASP A 355 6.23 -28.23 -9.63
C ASP A 355 7.14 -27.17 -10.26
N PHE A 356 8.15 -26.72 -9.50
CA PHE A 356 9.17 -25.81 -9.95
C PHE A 356 10.56 -26.39 -9.67
N ASP A 357 11.34 -26.54 -10.71
CA ASP A 357 12.68 -27.13 -10.68
C ASP A 357 13.82 -26.11 -10.56
N GLY A 358 13.48 -24.82 -10.42
CA GLY A 358 14.43 -23.70 -10.49
C GLY A 358 14.66 -23.16 -11.90
N LYS A 359 14.01 -23.75 -12.91
CA LYS A 359 14.08 -23.30 -14.32
C LYS A 359 12.69 -23.09 -14.89
N LYS A 360 11.76 -24.00 -14.64
CA LYS A 360 10.42 -23.97 -15.22
C LYS A 360 9.38 -24.36 -14.18
N PHE A 361 8.26 -23.64 -14.14
CA PHE A 361 7.04 -24.06 -13.49
C PHE A 361 6.21 -24.92 -14.44
N THR A 362 5.73 -26.05 -13.95
CA THR A 362 4.88 -26.99 -14.71
C THR A 362 3.62 -27.26 -13.92
N CYS A 363 2.46 -27.09 -14.54
CA CYS A 363 1.14 -27.36 -13.95
C CYS A 363 0.43 -28.39 -14.86
N PRO A 364 0.14 -29.62 -14.36
CA PRO A 364 -0.48 -30.66 -15.18
C PRO A 364 -1.88 -30.33 -15.67
N ASP A 365 -2.64 -29.59 -14.87
CA ASP A 365 -4.02 -29.18 -15.12
C ASP A 365 -4.15 -27.68 -15.44
N ALA A 366 -3.14 -27.11 -16.10
CA ALA A 366 -3.06 -25.68 -16.40
C ALA A 366 -4.23 -25.14 -17.27
N ASN A 367 -4.94 -26.03 -17.99
CA ASN A 367 -6.12 -25.65 -18.77
C ASN A 367 -7.42 -25.64 -17.96
N GLU A 368 -7.37 -26.07 -16.70
CA GLU A 368 -8.51 -26.04 -15.76
C GLU A 368 -8.47 -24.73 -14.98
N VAL A 369 -9.44 -23.85 -15.23
CA VAL A 369 -9.56 -22.58 -14.51
C VAL A 369 -9.97 -22.84 -13.07
N LYS A 370 -9.17 -22.36 -12.12
CA LYS A 370 -9.41 -22.48 -10.69
C LYS A 370 -9.38 -21.10 -10.04
N TRP A 371 -10.50 -20.68 -9.51
CA TRP A 371 -10.62 -19.42 -8.78
C TRP A 371 -10.26 -19.62 -7.32
N LEU A 372 -9.48 -18.69 -6.78
CA LEU A 372 -9.10 -18.71 -5.37
C LEU A 372 -10.31 -18.37 -4.48
N ASP A 373 -11.16 -17.48 -4.95
CA ASP A 373 -12.45 -17.14 -4.35
C ASP A 373 -13.49 -16.95 -5.45
N TRP A 374 -14.77 -17.20 -5.15
CA TRP A 374 -15.89 -17.06 -6.06
C TRP A 374 -16.71 -15.77 -5.81
N GLY A 375 -16.32 -14.96 -4.83
CA GLY A 375 -16.87 -13.65 -4.56
C GLY A 375 -16.24 -12.59 -5.44
N LYS A 376 -16.98 -11.49 -5.68
CA LYS A 376 -16.48 -10.38 -6.48
C LYS A 376 -15.42 -9.54 -5.75
N ASP A 377 -15.49 -9.48 -4.43
CA ASP A 377 -14.62 -8.62 -3.60
C ASP A 377 -13.37 -9.37 -3.13
N HIS A 378 -12.67 -9.97 -4.08
CA HIS A 378 -11.44 -10.73 -3.83
C HIS A 378 -10.45 -10.54 -4.98
N TYR A 379 -9.62 -9.50 -4.88
CA TYR A 379 -8.66 -9.15 -5.91
C TYR A 379 -7.29 -8.76 -5.34
N ALA A 380 -6.25 -8.81 -6.18
CA ALA A 380 -4.88 -8.49 -5.82
C ALA A 380 -4.37 -9.28 -4.61
N THR A 381 -4.78 -10.55 -4.47
CA THR A 381 -4.40 -11.41 -3.35
C THR A 381 -2.92 -11.72 -3.40
N VAL A 382 -2.19 -11.33 -2.36
CA VAL A 382 -0.76 -11.61 -2.18
C VAL A 382 -0.47 -12.05 -0.75
N THR A 383 0.66 -12.74 -0.56
CA THR A 383 1.03 -13.34 0.72
C THR A 383 2.11 -12.56 1.45
N PHE A 384 2.12 -12.66 2.78
CA PHE A 384 3.20 -12.16 3.62
C PHE A 384 4.49 -12.95 3.40
N SER A 385 5.61 -12.28 3.41
CA SER A 385 6.90 -12.91 3.50
C SER A 385 7.35 -13.11 4.96
N ASN A 386 8.23 -14.08 5.19
CA ASN A 386 8.86 -14.38 6.49
C ASN A 386 7.91 -14.80 7.62
N THR A 387 6.79 -15.45 7.31
CA THR A 387 5.80 -15.96 8.28
C THR A 387 6.09 -17.38 8.77
N GLY A 388 7.30 -17.89 8.56
CA GLY A 388 7.68 -19.25 8.92
C GLY A 388 6.99 -20.29 8.03
N ASP A 389 6.33 -21.26 8.66
CA ASP A 389 5.64 -22.35 7.96
C ASP A 389 4.23 -22.00 7.48
N ARG A 390 3.72 -20.82 7.86
CA ARG A 390 2.38 -20.36 7.48
C ARG A 390 2.43 -19.56 6.18
N VAL A 391 1.45 -19.73 5.33
CA VAL A 391 1.22 -18.87 4.18
C VAL A 391 -0.04 -18.07 4.46
N LEU A 392 0.16 -16.79 4.75
CA LEU A 392 -0.89 -15.85 5.10
C LEU A 392 -1.08 -14.86 3.97
N GLY A 393 -2.31 -14.69 3.50
CA GLY A 393 -2.67 -13.77 2.43
C GLY A 393 -3.66 -12.69 2.89
N ILE A 394 -3.63 -11.56 2.21
CA ILE A 394 -4.64 -10.51 2.28
C ILE A 394 -5.02 -10.14 0.84
N THR A 395 -6.26 -9.76 0.66
CA THR A 395 -6.85 -9.36 -0.63
C THR A 395 -7.39 -7.93 -0.56
N TRP A 396 -7.46 -7.24 -1.66
CA TRP A 396 -8.30 -6.06 -1.79
C TRP A 396 -9.78 -6.50 -1.88
N MET A 397 -10.57 -6.06 -0.91
CA MET A 397 -11.99 -6.37 -0.80
C MET A 397 -12.80 -5.38 -1.67
N SER A 398 -12.59 -5.48 -2.97
CA SER A 398 -13.30 -4.70 -3.98
C SER A 398 -13.12 -5.32 -5.37
N ASN A 399 -13.66 -4.66 -6.40
CA ASN A 399 -13.59 -5.10 -7.78
C ASN A 399 -13.48 -3.88 -8.70
N TRP A 400 -12.61 -3.92 -9.70
CA TRP A 400 -12.44 -2.81 -10.65
C TRP A 400 -13.72 -2.43 -11.39
N GLN A 401 -14.68 -3.37 -11.49
CA GLN A 401 -15.97 -3.11 -12.13
C GLN A 401 -16.77 -1.96 -11.46
N TYR A 402 -16.59 -1.76 -10.13
CA TYR A 402 -17.34 -0.76 -9.37
C TYR A 402 -16.54 -0.03 -8.29
N ALA A 403 -15.26 -0.23 -8.20
CA ALA A 403 -14.43 0.31 -7.11
C ALA A 403 -14.56 1.84 -6.95
N ASN A 404 -14.65 2.57 -8.07
CA ASN A 404 -14.85 4.03 -8.06
C ASN A 404 -16.30 4.47 -7.81
N LEU A 405 -17.25 3.54 -7.80
CA LEU A 405 -18.69 3.82 -7.67
C LEU A 405 -19.25 3.50 -6.29
N THR A 406 -18.42 2.98 -5.38
CA THR A 406 -18.85 2.70 -4.00
C THR A 406 -19.21 4.00 -3.26
N PRO A 407 -20.20 3.96 -2.34
CA PRO A 407 -20.77 5.17 -1.72
C PRO A 407 -19.91 5.80 -0.63
N PHE A 408 -18.66 5.38 -0.50
CA PHE A 408 -17.69 5.97 0.45
C PHE A 408 -17.30 7.39 0.03
N LYS A 409 -17.03 8.24 1.02
CA LYS A 409 -16.64 9.63 0.81
C LYS A 409 -15.18 9.89 1.20
N GLN A 410 -14.90 9.93 2.50
CA GLN A 410 -13.58 10.29 3.00
C GLN A 410 -12.52 9.22 2.76
N ASN A 411 -12.89 7.94 2.80
CA ASN A 411 -12.03 6.83 2.44
C ASN A 411 -12.71 5.90 1.44
N ARG A 412 -11.93 5.19 0.64
CA ARG A 412 -12.45 4.17 -0.28
C ARG A 412 -11.48 3.01 -0.40
N GLY A 413 -12.05 1.79 -0.44
CA GLY A 413 -11.32 0.55 -0.42
C GLY A 413 -11.18 -0.03 0.99
N ALA A 414 -11.05 -1.34 1.05
CA ALA A 414 -10.83 -2.12 2.27
C ALA A 414 -10.05 -3.39 1.93
N ASN A 415 -9.37 -3.97 2.91
CA ASN A 415 -8.81 -5.31 2.77
C ASN A 415 -9.80 -6.37 3.29
N GLY A 416 -9.77 -7.54 2.66
CA GLY A 416 -10.36 -8.76 3.20
C GLY A 416 -9.69 -9.14 4.53
N LEU A 417 -10.34 -10.02 5.27
CA LEU A 417 -9.72 -10.59 6.48
C LEU A 417 -8.48 -11.41 6.11
N PRO A 418 -7.42 -11.39 6.93
CA PRO A 418 -6.26 -12.25 6.72
C PRO A 418 -6.67 -13.71 6.64
N ARG A 419 -6.16 -14.43 5.66
CA ARG A 419 -6.47 -15.83 5.40
C ARG A 419 -5.19 -16.68 5.45
N GLU A 420 -5.31 -17.90 5.97
CA GLU A 420 -4.26 -18.91 5.92
C GLU A 420 -4.54 -19.87 4.78
N LEU A 421 -3.59 -19.98 3.85
CA LEU A 421 -3.70 -20.81 2.66
C LEU A 421 -3.19 -22.21 2.96
N LYS A 422 -3.93 -23.22 2.52
CA LYS A 422 -3.57 -24.64 2.64
C LYS A 422 -3.84 -25.36 1.32
N LEU A 423 -3.14 -26.46 1.11
CA LEU A 423 -3.29 -27.30 -0.08
C LEU A 423 -3.79 -28.67 0.27
N TYR A 424 -4.80 -29.12 -0.44
CA TYR A 424 -5.30 -30.49 -0.31
C TYR A 424 -5.37 -31.18 -1.67
N GLU A 425 -5.25 -32.50 -1.63
CA GLU A 425 -5.42 -33.37 -2.79
C GLU A 425 -6.78 -34.07 -2.73
N LYS A 426 -7.50 -34.08 -3.83
CA LYS A 426 -8.74 -34.83 -4.00
C LYS A 426 -8.80 -35.39 -5.40
N ASN A 427 -8.92 -36.76 -5.49
CA ASN A 427 -9.02 -37.49 -6.76
C ASN A 427 -7.86 -37.17 -7.75
N GLY A 428 -6.65 -37.09 -7.23
CA GLY A 428 -5.45 -36.79 -8.04
C GLY A 428 -5.28 -35.33 -8.48
N LYS A 429 -6.17 -34.43 -8.04
CA LYS A 429 -6.09 -32.99 -8.30
C LYS A 429 -5.79 -32.21 -7.03
N TYR A 430 -5.16 -31.04 -7.19
CA TYR A 430 -4.78 -30.18 -6.08
C TYR A 430 -5.67 -28.95 -6.01
N TYR A 431 -6.07 -28.58 -4.79
CA TYR A 431 -6.92 -27.42 -4.52
C TYR A 431 -6.36 -26.60 -3.37
N VAL A 432 -6.37 -25.28 -3.52
CA VAL A 432 -6.05 -24.35 -2.44
C VAL A 432 -7.32 -24.06 -1.65
N SER A 433 -7.21 -24.08 -0.33
CA SER A 433 -8.23 -23.57 0.57
C SER A 433 -7.72 -22.32 1.26
N GLU A 434 -8.56 -21.33 1.39
CA GLU A 434 -8.35 -20.11 2.14
C GLU A 434 -9.25 -20.08 3.36
N ASN A 435 -8.67 -20.25 4.53
CA ASN A 435 -9.40 -20.15 5.79
C ASN A 435 -9.04 -18.85 6.47
N VAL A 436 -10.01 -18.20 7.09
CA VAL A 436 -9.76 -17.02 7.92
C VAL A 436 -8.68 -17.36 8.95
N ALA A 437 -7.66 -16.53 9.07
CA ALA A 437 -6.56 -16.73 10.01
C ALA A 437 -7.11 -16.85 11.45
N PRO A 438 -6.60 -17.79 12.28
CA PRO A 438 -7.14 -18.04 13.62
C PRO A 438 -7.20 -16.80 14.51
N GLU A 439 -6.29 -15.85 14.32
CA GLU A 439 -6.22 -14.58 15.05
C GLU A 439 -7.52 -13.76 14.93
N VAL A 440 -8.18 -13.85 13.77
CA VAL A 440 -9.44 -13.13 13.51
C VAL A 440 -10.57 -13.61 14.42
N TYR A 441 -10.48 -14.83 14.95
CA TYR A 441 -11.49 -15.34 15.88
C TYR A 441 -11.56 -14.57 17.20
N ALA A 442 -10.53 -13.78 17.54
CA ALA A 442 -10.58 -12.86 18.67
C ALA A 442 -11.68 -11.78 18.55
N LEU A 443 -12.16 -11.53 17.32
CA LEU A 443 -13.30 -10.61 17.09
C LEU A 443 -14.66 -11.21 17.48
N ARG A 444 -14.75 -12.53 17.75
CA ARG A 444 -15.99 -13.18 18.13
C ARG A 444 -16.36 -12.83 19.57
N LYS A 445 -17.56 -12.32 19.76
CA LYS A 445 -18.11 -12.05 21.12
C LYS A 445 -18.85 -13.27 21.69
N GLU A 446 -19.49 -14.03 20.84
CA GLU A 446 -20.30 -15.19 21.23
C GLU A 446 -20.29 -16.24 20.11
N THR A 447 -20.26 -17.50 20.50
CA THR A 447 -20.45 -18.63 19.56
C THR A 447 -21.68 -19.41 20.03
N LYS A 448 -22.64 -19.64 19.11
CA LYS A 448 -23.81 -20.48 19.36
C LYS A 448 -23.78 -21.64 18.39
N ASP A 449 -23.93 -22.84 18.91
CA ASP A 449 -24.19 -24.00 18.09
C ASP A 449 -25.62 -23.88 17.54
N LEU A 450 -25.73 -23.85 16.24
CA LEU A 450 -27.03 -23.93 15.56
C LEU A 450 -27.35 -25.39 15.37
N ALA A 451 -28.38 -25.85 16.06
CA ALA A 451 -28.89 -27.25 15.94
C ALA A 451 -29.58 -27.45 14.57
#